data_b0a002ffd9079b6855f7e7bcec0f969f
#
_entry.id   b0a002ffd9079b6855f7e7bcec0f969f
#
_cell.length_a   1.000
_cell.length_b   1.000
_cell.length_c   1.000
_cell.angle_alpha   90.00
_cell.angle_beta   90.00
_cell.angle_gamma   90.00
#
_symmetry.space_group_name_H-M   'P 1'
#
loop_
_entity.id
_entity.type
_entity.pdbx_description
1 polymer ?
#
loop_
_entity_poly.entity_id
_entity_poly.type
_entity_poly.pdbx_seq_one_letter_code
_entity_poly.pdbx_strand_id
1 'polypeptide(L)'
;METRQLTEGPGPRRSAVHAGNRRWRARRGLDEIMIEIYHGDGKGKTTAAIGAAVRAAGHSVPVVFCQFLKDGLSGEISTLEKIPGVFVLLPEHCYGFTFRMTEEEKAATRADSDTLFRRAVHTMEILQKTEPRRAEAARARKEKIGVVKHEPEKPEIAGLFVFDEILDALNKGLLDRDQFIHFLFRLPQNMEVILTGRNPDITLLSMADYVTNMEKEKHPYDDGITARVGVEK
;
A
#
# COMPACT_ATOMS: atom_id res chain seq x y z
N MET A 1 -40.61 -5.29 -28.77
CA MET A 1 -39.23 -4.99 -28.33
C MET A 1 -39.30 -4.48 -26.91
N GLU A 2 -39.23 -5.37 -25.94
CA GLU A 2 -39.26 -5.03 -24.51
C GLU A 2 -37.84 -4.83 -24.01
N THR A 3 -37.49 -3.62 -23.62
CA THR A 3 -36.26 -3.27 -22.94
C THR A 3 -36.29 -3.80 -21.51
N ARG A 4 -35.58 -4.90 -21.23
CA ARG A 4 -35.32 -5.35 -19.86
C ARG A 4 -34.44 -4.31 -19.16
N GLN A 5 -35.03 -3.59 -18.23
CA GLN A 5 -34.27 -2.85 -17.20
C GLN A 5 -33.59 -3.87 -16.29
N LEU A 6 -32.27 -3.87 -16.31
CA LEU A 6 -31.43 -4.54 -15.30
C LEU A 6 -31.60 -3.76 -14.00
N THR A 7 -32.31 -4.31 -13.04
CA THR A 7 -32.34 -3.79 -11.67
C THR A 7 -31.02 -4.15 -11.00
N GLU A 8 -30.15 -3.15 -10.83
CA GLU A 8 -29.00 -3.26 -9.94
C GLU A 8 -29.50 -3.53 -8.52
N GLY A 9 -29.12 -4.68 -7.96
CA GLY A 9 -29.34 -4.98 -6.55
C GLY A 9 -28.55 -3.99 -5.67
N PRO A 10 -29.04 -3.71 -4.45
CA PRO A 10 -28.36 -2.76 -3.56
C PRO A 10 -26.96 -3.29 -3.21
N GLY A 11 -25.92 -2.60 -3.67
CA GLY A 11 -24.55 -2.84 -3.26
C GLY A 11 -24.39 -2.73 -1.73
N PRO A 12 -23.32 -3.29 -1.13
CA PRO A 12 -23.14 -3.36 0.31
C PRO A 12 -23.28 -1.96 0.92
N ARG A 13 -24.11 -1.87 1.94
CA ARG A 13 -24.64 -0.64 2.53
C ARG A 13 -23.55 0.37 2.83
N ARG A 14 -23.35 1.35 1.97
CA ARG A 14 -22.43 2.49 2.13
C ARG A 14 -22.54 3.13 3.52
N SER A 15 -23.71 3.12 4.13
CA SER A 15 -23.96 3.68 5.46
C SER A 15 -23.24 2.98 6.62
N ALA A 16 -23.05 1.65 6.57
CA ALA A 16 -22.40 0.89 7.64
C ALA A 16 -20.88 1.12 7.67
N VAL A 17 -20.25 1.17 6.48
CA VAL A 17 -18.83 1.45 6.34
C VAL A 17 -18.50 2.86 6.84
N HIS A 18 -19.28 3.86 6.44
CA HIS A 18 -19.08 5.25 6.91
C HIS A 18 -19.30 5.43 8.41
N ALA A 19 -20.23 4.70 9.01
CA ALA A 19 -20.46 4.74 10.46
C ALA A 19 -19.29 4.08 11.23
N GLY A 20 -18.72 3.02 10.69
CA GLY A 20 -17.53 2.34 11.24
C GLY A 20 -16.33 3.27 11.28
N ASN A 21 -16.03 3.94 10.18
CA ASN A 21 -14.89 4.87 10.05
C ASN A 21 -15.01 6.03 11.07
N ARG A 22 -16.17 6.70 11.18
CA ARG A 22 -16.36 7.78 12.18
C ARG A 22 -16.13 7.30 13.61
N ARG A 23 -16.58 6.09 13.96
CA ARG A 23 -16.37 5.49 15.28
C ARG A 23 -14.91 5.16 15.55
N TRP A 24 -14.21 4.69 14.54
CA TRP A 24 -12.79 4.37 14.61
C TRP A 24 -11.95 5.64 14.81
N ARG A 25 -12.19 6.68 14.00
CA ARG A 25 -11.53 8.00 14.13
C ARG A 25 -11.77 8.63 15.49
N ALA A 26 -13.02 8.66 15.97
CA ALA A 26 -13.36 9.22 17.27
C ALA A 26 -12.65 8.53 18.45
N ARG A 27 -12.42 7.21 18.34
CA ARG A 27 -11.66 6.46 19.37
C ARG A 27 -10.18 6.79 19.42
N ARG A 28 -9.60 7.25 18.32
CA ARG A 28 -8.17 7.58 18.25
C ARG A 28 -7.86 9.05 18.49
N GLY A 29 -8.86 9.92 18.47
CA GLY A 29 -8.64 11.37 18.48
C GLY A 29 -7.87 11.84 17.23
N LEU A 30 -8.09 11.17 16.08
CA LEU A 30 -7.25 11.27 14.89
C LEU A 30 -7.99 11.98 13.77
N ASP A 31 -7.62 13.21 13.53
CA ASP A 31 -7.93 13.89 12.27
C ASP A 31 -6.82 13.71 11.21
N GLU A 32 -5.76 12.91 11.49
CA GLU A 32 -4.49 13.02 10.80
C GLU A 32 -3.86 11.70 10.28
N ILE A 33 -4.47 10.52 10.46
CA ILE A 33 -4.02 9.27 9.83
C ILE A 33 -4.97 8.91 8.71
N MET A 34 -4.43 8.66 7.53
CA MET A 34 -5.19 8.19 6.39
C MET A 34 -4.80 6.76 6.02
N ILE A 35 -5.81 5.90 5.88
CA ILE A 35 -5.66 4.54 5.35
C ILE A 35 -6.35 4.47 4.00
N GLU A 36 -5.59 4.14 2.98
CA GLU A 36 -6.07 3.97 1.61
C GLU A 36 -6.08 2.50 1.23
N ILE A 37 -7.15 2.04 0.62
CA ILE A 37 -7.26 0.67 0.08
C ILE A 37 -7.50 0.72 -1.42
N TYR A 38 -6.57 0.13 -2.19
CA TYR A 38 -6.74 -0.12 -3.61
C TYR A 38 -6.95 -1.60 -3.83
N HIS A 39 -8.18 -2.01 -4.14
CA HIS A 39 -8.53 -3.41 -4.27
C HIS A 39 -9.24 -3.73 -5.59
N GLY A 40 -9.56 -5.00 -5.81
CA GLY A 40 -10.29 -5.45 -6.98
C GLY A 40 -9.50 -6.39 -7.86
N ASP A 41 -10.14 -6.89 -8.91
CA ASP A 41 -9.55 -7.84 -9.88
C ASP A 41 -8.94 -7.14 -11.12
N GLY A 42 -9.22 -5.84 -11.29
CA GLY A 42 -8.66 -5.03 -12.37
C GLY A 42 -7.20 -4.63 -12.16
N LYS A 43 -6.61 -4.15 -13.26
CA LYS A 43 -5.22 -3.63 -13.31
C LYS A 43 -5.14 -2.25 -12.65
N GLY A 44 -3.99 -1.93 -12.04
CA GLY A 44 -3.67 -0.59 -11.62
C GLY A 44 -3.43 -0.40 -10.11
N LYS A 45 -3.76 -1.38 -9.26
CA LYS A 45 -3.58 -1.29 -7.80
C LYS A 45 -2.15 -0.92 -7.40
N THR A 46 -1.19 -1.75 -7.76
CA THR A 46 0.25 -1.50 -7.52
C THR A 46 0.71 -0.22 -8.22
N THR A 47 0.28 0.03 -9.46
CA THR A 47 0.65 1.24 -10.22
C THR A 47 0.18 2.52 -9.51
N ALA A 48 -1.03 2.55 -8.98
CA ALA A 48 -1.55 3.68 -8.21
C ALA A 48 -0.75 3.89 -6.92
N ALA A 49 -0.46 2.81 -6.20
CA ALA A 49 0.34 2.84 -4.97
C ALA A 49 1.77 3.35 -5.23
N ILE A 50 2.40 2.94 -6.32
CA ILE A 50 3.70 3.45 -6.77
C ILE A 50 3.61 4.95 -7.08
N GLY A 51 2.57 5.38 -7.78
CA GLY A 51 2.34 6.80 -8.08
C GLY A 51 2.25 7.65 -6.81
N ALA A 52 1.56 7.17 -5.78
CA ALA A 52 1.49 7.82 -4.48
C ALA A 52 2.86 7.84 -3.76
N ALA A 53 3.61 6.72 -3.80
CA ALA A 53 4.96 6.63 -3.25
C ALA A 53 5.93 7.64 -3.88
N VAL A 54 5.92 7.75 -5.21
CA VAL A 54 6.75 8.72 -5.95
C VAL A 54 6.36 10.15 -5.61
N ARG A 55 5.06 10.45 -5.49
CA ARG A 55 4.56 11.77 -5.08
C ARG A 55 5.03 12.12 -3.68
N ALA A 56 4.87 11.23 -2.71
CA ALA A 56 5.31 11.42 -1.33
C ALA A 56 6.83 11.67 -1.26
N ALA A 57 7.63 10.84 -1.91
CA ALA A 57 9.08 11.01 -1.99
C ALA A 57 9.49 12.34 -2.64
N GLY A 58 8.74 12.81 -3.66
CA GLY A 58 8.94 14.13 -4.29
C GLY A 58 8.80 15.29 -3.31
N HIS A 59 7.99 15.12 -2.25
CA HIS A 59 7.85 16.07 -1.14
C HIS A 59 8.77 15.75 0.05
N SER A 60 9.75 14.88 -0.12
CA SER A 60 10.68 14.45 0.94
C SER A 60 10.00 13.72 2.11
N VAL A 61 8.85 13.11 1.87
CA VAL A 61 8.20 12.20 2.80
C VAL A 61 8.90 10.84 2.70
N PRO A 62 9.38 10.27 3.83
CA PRO A 62 9.96 8.93 3.80
C PRO A 62 8.90 7.88 3.45
N VAL A 63 9.25 6.97 2.56
CA VAL A 63 8.37 5.91 2.07
C VAL A 63 8.98 4.55 2.36
N VAL A 64 8.21 3.67 2.98
CA VAL A 64 8.52 2.23 3.05
C VAL A 64 7.57 1.50 2.11
N PHE A 65 8.10 1.03 1.00
CA PHE A 65 7.38 0.22 0.02
C PHE A 65 7.68 -1.25 0.28
N CYS A 66 6.68 -1.99 0.72
CA CYS A 66 6.78 -3.38 1.12
C CYS A 66 5.90 -4.22 0.20
N GLN A 67 6.50 -5.14 -0.56
CA GLN A 67 5.79 -5.98 -1.51
C GLN A 67 5.70 -7.41 -0.99
N PHE A 68 4.48 -7.93 -0.82
CA PHE A 68 4.21 -9.30 -0.40
C PHE A 68 3.96 -10.21 -1.60
N LEU A 69 4.21 -11.49 -1.45
CA LEU A 69 3.83 -12.55 -2.40
C LEU A 69 4.36 -12.39 -3.83
N LYS A 70 5.38 -11.56 -4.03
CA LYS A 70 6.00 -11.32 -5.34
C LYS A 70 7.51 -11.53 -5.25
N ASP A 71 8.11 -11.86 -6.38
CA ASP A 71 9.55 -12.17 -6.52
C ASP A 71 10.46 -10.93 -6.59
N GLY A 72 9.90 -9.74 -6.60
CA GLY A 72 10.66 -8.50 -6.71
C GLY A 72 11.29 -8.24 -8.09
N LEU A 73 10.98 -9.04 -9.10
CA LEU A 73 11.55 -8.92 -10.45
C LEU A 73 10.80 -7.94 -11.34
N SER A 74 9.74 -7.29 -10.85
CA SER A 74 9.00 -6.29 -11.62
C SER A 74 9.80 -4.99 -11.78
N GLY A 75 9.65 -4.35 -12.95
CA GLY A 75 10.49 -3.22 -13.38
C GLY A 75 10.43 -1.99 -12.46
N GLU A 76 9.31 -1.80 -11.74
CA GLU A 76 9.14 -0.70 -10.79
C GLU A 76 10.12 -0.78 -9.59
N ILE A 77 10.50 -1.97 -9.15
CA ILE A 77 11.35 -2.17 -7.98
C ILE A 77 12.70 -1.48 -8.18
N SER A 78 13.38 -1.78 -9.28
CA SER A 78 14.68 -1.17 -9.59
C SER A 78 14.63 0.35 -9.77
N THR A 79 13.47 0.90 -10.05
CA THR A 79 13.25 2.35 -10.18
C THR A 79 13.00 2.96 -8.81
N LEU A 80 12.14 2.35 -7.99
CA LEU A 80 11.84 2.81 -6.63
C LEU A 80 13.10 2.85 -5.75
N GLU A 81 13.99 1.86 -5.85
CA GLU A 81 15.25 1.81 -5.11
C GLU A 81 16.19 3.00 -5.40
N LYS A 82 16.03 3.65 -6.57
CA LYS A 82 16.83 4.83 -6.95
C LYS A 82 16.23 6.14 -6.47
N ILE A 83 15.00 6.14 -5.98
CA ILE A 83 14.32 7.35 -5.50
C ILE A 83 14.77 7.66 -4.08
N PRO A 84 15.41 8.81 -3.82
CA PRO A 84 15.79 9.18 -2.47
C PRO A 84 14.58 9.23 -1.52
N GLY A 85 14.72 8.60 -0.35
CA GLY A 85 13.65 8.53 0.66
C GLY A 85 12.65 7.40 0.45
N VAL A 86 12.80 6.57 -0.60
CA VAL A 86 12.02 5.34 -0.78
C VAL A 86 12.87 4.13 -0.37
N PHE A 87 12.31 3.31 0.50
CA PHE A 87 12.93 2.08 1.01
C PHE A 87 12.08 0.90 0.59
N VAL A 88 12.61 0.11 -0.32
CA VAL A 88 11.94 -1.08 -0.86
C VAL A 88 12.28 -2.28 -0.02
N LEU A 89 11.28 -3.01 0.42
CA LEU A 89 11.41 -4.24 1.19
C LEU A 89 10.67 -5.37 0.47
N LEU A 90 11.38 -6.46 0.25
CA LEU A 90 10.91 -7.63 -0.48
C LEU A 90 11.00 -8.87 0.41
N PRO A 91 10.19 -9.92 0.16
CA PRO A 91 10.33 -11.20 0.82
C PRO A 91 11.65 -11.88 0.43
N GLU A 92 12.16 -12.73 1.30
CA GLU A 92 13.38 -13.50 1.01
C GLU A 92 13.12 -14.64 0.02
N HIS A 93 11.90 -15.20 0.07
CA HIS A 93 11.50 -16.31 -0.79
C HIS A 93 10.16 -16.01 -1.47
N CYS A 94 10.03 -16.46 -2.71
CA CYS A 94 8.77 -16.44 -3.45
C CYS A 94 8.53 -17.81 -4.08
N TYR A 95 7.53 -18.51 -3.58
CA TYR A 95 7.17 -19.86 -4.06
C TYR A 95 6.10 -19.83 -5.18
N GLY A 96 5.86 -18.66 -5.76
CA GLY A 96 4.89 -18.48 -6.83
C GLY A 96 3.44 -18.41 -6.33
N PHE A 97 2.52 -19.07 -7.03
CA PHE A 97 1.10 -18.97 -6.71
C PHE A 97 0.73 -19.76 -5.46
N THR A 98 0.13 -19.11 -4.49
CA THR A 98 -0.23 -19.67 -3.17
C THR A 98 -1.11 -20.92 -3.23
N PHE A 99 -1.92 -21.11 -4.30
CA PHE A 99 -2.74 -22.30 -4.47
C PHE A 99 -1.93 -23.55 -4.90
N ARG A 100 -0.66 -23.39 -5.25
CA ARG A 100 0.28 -24.47 -5.59
C ARG A 100 1.28 -24.78 -4.49
N MET A 101 1.33 -23.96 -3.43
CA MET A 101 2.28 -24.11 -2.34
C MET A 101 1.96 -25.35 -1.50
N THR A 102 3.00 -26.08 -1.08
CA THR A 102 2.92 -27.07 -0.04
C THR A 102 2.69 -26.42 1.33
N GLU A 103 2.38 -27.18 2.37
CA GLU A 103 2.20 -26.64 3.72
C GLU A 103 3.52 -26.08 4.28
N GLU A 104 4.66 -26.69 3.94
CA GLU A 104 5.98 -26.20 4.29
C GLU A 104 6.29 -24.85 3.62
N GLU A 105 5.97 -24.70 2.33
CA GLU A 105 6.13 -23.45 1.59
C GLU A 105 5.20 -22.34 2.13
N LYS A 106 3.98 -22.69 2.52
CA LYS A 106 3.06 -21.74 3.17
C LYS A 106 3.61 -21.30 4.53
N ALA A 107 4.14 -22.22 5.33
CA ALA A 107 4.74 -21.91 6.62
C ALA A 107 5.97 -20.99 6.46
N ALA A 108 6.83 -21.28 5.49
CA ALA A 108 7.97 -20.43 5.15
C ALA A 108 7.53 -19.03 4.67
N THR A 109 6.55 -18.97 3.76
CA THR A 109 5.99 -17.70 3.29
C THR A 109 5.38 -16.88 4.42
N ARG A 110 4.73 -17.53 5.40
CA ARG A 110 4.19 -16.86 6.58
C ARG A 110 5.31 -16.27 7.44
N ALA A 111 6.37 -17.03 7.70
CA ALA A 111 7.52 -16.57 8.48
C ALA A 111 8.24 -15.39 7.78
N ASP A 112 8.39 -15.46 6.46
CA ASP A 112 8.94 -14.37 5.65
C ASP A 112 8.04 -13.13 5.69
N SER A 113 6.72 -13.28 5.57
CA SER A 113 5.77 -12.17 5.63
C SER A 113 5.78 -11.48 7.00
N ASP A 114 5.84 -12.25 8.09
CA ASP A 114 5.97 -11.70 9.44
C ASP A 114 7.30 -10.95 9.63
N THR A 115 8.39 -11.46 9.07
CA THR A 115 9.71 -10.84 9.12
C THR A 115 9.72 -9.55 8.30
N LEU A 116 9.17 -9.61 7.09
CA LEU A 116 9.05 -8.48 6.16
C LEU A 116 8.23 -7.35 6.79
N PHE A 117 7.10 -7.67 7.40
CA PHE A 117 6.25 -6.72 8.10
C PHE A 117 6.99 -6.04 9.26
N ARG A 118 7.67 -6.82 10.12
CA ARG A 118 8.48 -6.25 11.22
C ARG A 118 9.60 -5.36 10.72
N ARG A 119 10.27 -5.75 9.63
CA ARG A 119 11.30 -4.92 8.98
C ARG A 119 10.71 -3.61 8.47
N ALA A 120 9.50 -3.63 7.87
CA ALA A 120 8.84 -2.42 7.40
C ALA A 120 8.58 -1.42 8.54
N VAL A 121 8.01 -1.91 9.65
CA VAL A 121 7.75 -1.08 10.83
C VAL A 121 9.05 -0.50 11.39
N HIS A 122 10.06 -1.33 11.60
CA HIS A 122 11.36 -0.91 12.14
C HIS A 122 12.08 0.09 11.23
N THR A 123 12.04 -0.12 9.90
CA THR A 123 12.62 0.81 8.93
C THR A 123 11.99 2.20 9.06
N MET A 124 10.64 2.27 9.12
CA MET A 124 9.97 3.56 9.28
C MET A 124 10.33 4.26 10.59
N GLU A 125 10.43 3.52 11.69
CA GLU A 125 10.86 4.08 12.98
C GLU A 125 12.26 4.71 12.92
N ILE A 126 13.20 4.09 12.18
CA ILE A 126 14.53 4.64 11.94
C ILE A 126 14.43 5.91 11.09
N LEU A 127 13.64 5.86 10.01
CA LEU A 127 13.49 6.98 9.08
C LEU A 127 12.90 8.21 9.75
N GLN A 128 11.88 8.04 10.56
CA GLN A 128 11.30 9.15 11.34
C GLN A 128 12.30 9.83 12.25
N LYS A 129 13.32 9.12 12.71
CA LYS A 129 14.39 9.68 13.55
C LYS A 129 15.50 10.37 12.74
N THR A 130 15.72 9.96 11.48
CA THR A 130 16.89 10.38 10.68
C THR A 130 16.54 11.33 9.54
N GLU A 131 15.36 11.20 8.94
CA GLU A 131 14.98 11.96 7.73
C GLU A 131 14.75 13.46 7.93
N PRO A 132 14.32 13.99 9.08
CA PRO A 132 14.24 15.45 9.27
C PRO A 132 15.55 16.17 8.94
N ARG A 133 16.68 15.58 9.32
CA ARG A 133 18.02 16.12 9.04
C ARG A 133 18.40 16.04 7.55
N ARG A 134 18.00 14.97 6.86
CA ARG A 134 18.28 14.79 5.44
C ARG A 134 17.44 15.72 4.56
N ALA A 135 16.17 15.88 4.89
CA ALA A 135 15.27 16.80 4.19
C ALA A 135 15.78 18.26 4.31
N GLU A 136 16.23 18.67 5.48
CA GLU A 136 16.81 19.99 5.73
C GLU A 136 18.11 20.20 4.92
N ALA A 137 19.01 19.21 4.92
CA ALA A 137 20.23 19.25 4.13
C ALA A 137 19.97 19.30 2.61
N ALA A 138 18.95 18.57 2.13
CA ALA A 138 18.56 18.58 0.72
C ALA A 138 17.94 19.93 0.31
N ARG A 139 17.15 20.56 1.18
CA ARG A 139 16.62 21.92 0.98
C ARG A 139 17.74 22.95 0.88
N ALA A 140 18.67 22.96 1.83
CA ALA A 140 19.82 23.86 1.85
C ALA A 140 20.69 23.73 0.58
N ARG A 141 20.80 22.52 0.00
CA ARG A 141 21.49 22.27 -1.25
C ARG A 141 20.73 22.84 -2.47
N LYS A 142 19.40 22.70 -2.51
CA LYS A 142 18.55 23.26 -3.58
C LYS A 142 18.57 24.79 -3.58
N GLU A 143 18.52 25.41 -2.41
CA GLU A 143 18.64 26.86 -2.26
C GLU A 143 19.96 27.41 -2.80
N LYS A 144 21.10 26.73 -2.52
CA LYS A 144 22.42 27.10 -3.04
C LYS A 144 22.52 27.04 -4.56
N ILE A 145 21.70 26.21 -5.21
CA ILE A 145 21.72 26.03 -6.68
C ILE A 145 20.70 26.96 -7.36
N GLY A 146 19.91 27.72 -6.60
CA GLY A 146 18.92 28.67 -7.14
C GLY A 146 17.74 28.01 -7.88
N VAL A 147 17.49 26.74 -7.65
CA VAL A 147 16.46 25.94 -8.36
C VAL A 147 15.06 26.13 -7.77
N VAL A 148 14.95 26.65 -6.55
CA VAL A 148 13.66 26.76 -5.84
C VAL A 148 13.12 28.15 -5.98
N LYS A 149 12.08 28.33 -6.80
CA LYS A 149 11.31 29.58 -6.92
C LYS A 149 10.19 29.72 -5.89
N HIS A 150 9.85 28.63 -5.17
CA HIS A 150 8.88 28.61 -4.07
C HIS A 150 9.47 27.77 -2.95
N GLU A 151 9.28 28.18 -1.71
CA GLU A 151 9.55 27.31 -0.56
C GLU A 151 8.65 26.08 -0.67
N PRO A 152 9.20 24.85 -0.68
CA PRO A 152 8.37 23.68 -0.67
C PRO A 152 7.57 23.66 0.64
N GLU A 153 6.25 23.55 0.53
CA GLU A 153 5.39 23.36 1.69
C GLU A 153 5.92 22.21 2.54
N LYS A 154 5.96 22.41 3.85
CA LYS A 154 6.36 21.31 4.75
C LYS A 154 5.33 20.21 4.62
N PRO A 155 5.75 18.96 4.37
CA PRO A 155 4.78 17.87 4.27
C PRO A 155 4.02 17.72 5.60
N GLU A 156 2.71 17.56 5.50
CA GLU A 156 1.84 17.34 6.66
C GLU A 156 2.00 15.93 7.22
N ILE A 157 2.42 14.97 6.38
CA ILE A 157 2.60 13.57 6.77
C ILE A 157 4.04 13.25 7.16
N ALA A 158 4.19 12.43 8.20
CA ALA A 158 5.49 12.03 8.76
C ALA A 158 6.12 10.83 8.03
N GLY A 159 5.34 10.07 7.26
CA GLY A 159 5.80 8.94 6.49
C GLY A 159 4.67 8.22 5.79
N LEU A 160 5.02 7.45 4.77
CA LEU A 160 4.09 6.63 3.99
C LEU A 160 4.51 5.17 4.03
N PHE A 161 3.60 4.29 4.46
CA PHE A 161 3.69 2.86 4.21
C PHE A 161 2.92 2.49 2.94
N VAL A 162 3.54 1.73 2.06
CA VAL A 162 2.86 1.03 0.98
C VAL A 162 3.03 -0.46 1.21
N PHE A 163 1.94 -1.16 1.50
CA PHE A 163 1.90 -2.60 1.64
C PHE A 163 1.23 -3.20 0.41
N ASP A 164 2.03 -3.54 -0.58
CA ASP A 164 1.56 -4.11 -1.85
C ASP A 164 1.27 -5.61 -1.71
N GLU A 165 0.11 -6.06 -2.21
CA GLU A 165 -0.45 -7.42 -2.09
C GLU A 165 -0.72 -7.88 -0.64
N ILE A 166 -0.78 -6.97 0.33
CA ILE A 166 -1.01 -7.29 1.75
C ILE A 166 -2.39 -7.93 1.99
N LEU A 167 -3.42 -7.47 1.27
CA LEU A 167 -4.78 -8.00 1.43
C LEU A 167 -4.83 -9.49 1.07
N ASP A 168 -4.09 -9.89 0.05
CA ASP A 168 -3.98 -11.29 -0.35
C ASP A 168 -3.20 -12.11 0.68
N ALA A 169 -2.13 -11.56 1.27
CA ALA A 169 -1.38 -12.22 2.34
C ALA A 169 -2.24 -12.44 3.59
N LEU A 170 -3.02 -11.44 4.00
CA LEU A 170 -3.96 -11.52 5.13
C LEU A 170 -5.06 -12.55 4.89
N ASN A 171 -5.71 -12.50 3.72
CA ASN A 171 -6.81 -13.40 3.35
C ASN A 171 -6.38 -14.87 3.31
N LYS A 172 -5.12 -15.13 2.99
CA LYS A 172 -4.55 -16.49 2.91
C LYS A 172 -3.91 -16.95 4.22
N GLY A 173 -3.98 -16.15 5.28
CA GLY A 173 -3.36 -16.46 6.57
C GLY A 173 -1.83 -16.50 6.53
N LEU A 174 -1.22 -15.83 5.55
CA LEU A 174 0.24 -15.72 5.37
C LEU A 174 0.83 -14.53 6.14
N LEU A 175 0.00 -13.74 6.80
CA LEU A 175 0.36 -12.74 7.78
C LEU A 175 -0.72 -12.72 8.85
N ASP A 176 -0.35 -12.48 10.11
CA ASP A 176 -1.29 -12.40 11.20
C ASP A 176 -2.15 -11.14 11.08
N ARG A 177 -3.46 -11.38 10.89
CA ARG A 177 -4.44 -10.33 10.68
C ARG A 177 -4.62 -9.44 11.91
N ASP A 178 -4.69 -10.03 13.08
CA ASP A 178 -4.96 -9.29 14.31
C ASP A 178 -3.75 -8.45 14.70
N GLN A 179 -2.54 -8.96 14.49
CA GLN A 179 -1.30 -8.20 14.62
C GLN A 179 -1.28 -7.01 13.65
N PHE A 180 -1.68 -7.21 12.40
CA PHE A 180 -1.70 -6.14 11.41
C PHE A 180 -2.74 -5.05 11.75
N ILE A 181 -3.95 -5.45 12.14
CA ILE A 181 -4.98 -4.51 12.59
C ILE A 181 -4.51 -3.74 13.83
N HIS A 182 -3.87 -4.43 14.78
CA HIS A 182 -3.32 -3.79 15.98
C HIS A 182 -2.24 -2.75 15.64
N PHE A 183 -1.40 -3.03 14.64
CA PHE A 183 -0.43 -2.07 14.11
C PHE A 183 -1.14 -0.82 13.56
N LEU A 184 -2.17 -0.98 12.71
CA LEU A 184 -2.93 0.16 12.19
C LEU A 184 -3.54 1.02 13.31
N PHE A 185 -3.98 0.39 14.41
CA PHE A 185 -4.47 1.11 15.58
C PHE A 185 -3.38 1.89 16.34
N ARG A 186 -2.12 1.51 16.21
CA ARG A 186 -0.98 2.09 16.92
C ARG A 186 -0.12 3.01 16.08
N LEU A 187 -0.47 3.22 14.84
CA LEU A 187 0.26 4.15 13.98
C LEU A 187 0.38 5.53 14.65
N PRO A 188 1.54 6.15 14.61
CA PRO A 188 1.69 7.56 15.01
C PRO A 188 0.77 8.47 14.20
N GLN A 189 0.47 9.65 14.74
CA GLN A 189 -0.21 10.69 13.98
C GLN A 189 0.60 11.06 12.73
N ASN A 190 -0.09 11.53 11.69
CA ASN A 190 0.50 11.97 10.42
C ASN A 190 1.18 10.84 9.62
N MET A 191 0.78 9.59 9.83
CA MET A 191 1.20 8.48 8.98
C MET A 191 0.14 8.17 7.95
N GLU A 192 0.60 7.93 6.71
CA GLU A 192 -0.24 7.42 5.63
C GLU A 192 0.04 5.94 5.40
N VAL A 193 -1.00 5.18 5.09
CA VAL A 193 -0.89 3.75 4.78
C VAL A 193 -1.70 3.42 3.54
N ILE A 194 -1.06 2.83 2.55
CA ILE A 194 -1.71 2.30 1.35
C ILE A 194 -1.65 0.78 1.38
N LEU A 195 -2.81 0.15 1.24
CA LEU A 195 -2.97 -1.30 1.19
C LEU A 195 -3.44 -1.71 -0.21
N THR A 196 -2.77 -2.66 -0.84
CA THR A 196 -3.26 -3.20 -2.11
C THR A 196 -3.57 -4.69 -2.02
N GLY A 197 -4.37 -5.18 -2.97
CA GLY A 197 -4.72 -6.59 -3.11
C GLY A 197 -6.19 -6.81 -3.46
N ARG A 198 -6.71 -7.96 -3.05
CA ARG A 198 -8.09 -8.36 -3.35
C ARG A 198 -8.88 -8.63 -2.08
N ASN A 199 -10.21 -8.50 -2.19
CA ASN A 199 -11.16 -8.90 -1.17
C ASN A 199 -10.82 -8.40 0.26
N PRO A 200 -10.70 -7.09 0.49
CA PRO A 200 -10.46 -6.55 1.82
C PRO A 200 -11.59 -6.94 2.77
N ASP A 201 -11.23 -7.33 3.99
CA ASP A 201 -12.25 -7.67 4.98
C ASP A 201 -13.00 -6.41 5.47
N ILE A 202 -14.17 -6.63 6.05
CA ILE A 202 -15.04 -5.55 6.50
C ILE A 202 -14.40 -4.66 7.56
N THR A 203 -13.51 -5.19 8.39
CA THR A 203 -12.81 -4.41 9.40
C THR A 203 -11.88 -3.41 8.74
N LEU A 204 -11.04 -3.85 7.79
CA LEU A 204 -10.14 -2.97 7.03
C LEU A 204 -10.94 -1.92 6.26
N LEU A 205 -12.02 -2.32 5.59
CA LEU A 205 -12.91 -1.38 4.90
C LEU A 205 -13.51 -0.34 5.85
N SER A 206 -13.85 -0.72 7.08
CA SER A 206 -14.40 0.20 8.06
C SER A 206 -13.36 1.16 8.65
N MET A 207 -12.08 0.81 8.58
CA MET A 207 -10.95 1.64 9.03
C MET A 207 -10.46 2.58 7.95
N ALA A 208 -10.62 2.22 6.70
CA ALA A 208 -10.10 2.98 5.56
C ALA A 208 -10.81 4.31 5.35
N ASP A 209 -10.04 5.31 4.93
CA ASP A 209 -10.50 6.65 4.56
C ASP A 209 -10.78 6.75 3.07
N TYR A 210 -9.92 6.11 2.26
CA TYR A 210 -10.11 5.94 0.83
C TYR A 210 -10.23 4.46 0.49
N VAL A 211 -11.26 4.11 -0.25
CA VAL A 211 -11.45 2.77 -0.80
C VAL A 211 -11.73 2.90 -2.29
N THR A 212 -10.80 2.40 -3.09
CA THR A 212 -10.91 2.38 -4.55
C THR A 212 -10.99 0.94 -5.02
N ASN A 213 -12.12 0.59 -5.65
CA ASN A 213 -12.29 -0.70 -6.31
C ASN A 213 -11.89 -0.58 -7.78
N MET A 214 -10.86 -1.31 -8.18
CA MET A 214 -10.38 -1.39 -9.56
C MET A 214 -10.96 -2.65 -10.19
N GLU A 215 -12.07 -2.49 -10.85
CA GLU A 215 -12.81 -3.58 -11.50
C GLU A 215 -12.24 -3.89 -12.87
N LYS A 216 -12.27 -5.17 -13.22
CA LYS A 216 -11.90 -5.67 -14.53
C LYS A 216 -13.10 -5.63 -15.47
N GLU A 217 -13.22 -4.62 -16.31
CA GLU A 217 -14.19 -4.59 -17.39
C GLU A 217 -13.71 -5.45 -18.59
N LYS A 218 -12.42 -5.37 -18.91
CA LYS A 218 -11.75 -6.15 -19.96
C LYS A 218 -10.30 -6.38 -19.57
N HIS A 219 -9.79 -7.59 -19.80
CA HIS A 219 -8.40 -7.91 -19.48
C HIS A 219 -7.78 -8.84 -20.53
N PRO A 220 -6.57 -8.52 -21.07
CA PRO A 220 -5.89 -9.33 -22.07
C PRO A 220 -5.64 -10.79 -21.66
N TYR A 221 -5.54 -11.04 -20.35
CA TYR A 221 -5.40 -12.40 -19.80
C TYR A 221 -6.57 -13.31 -20.15
N ASP A 222 -7.78 -12.77 -20.29
CA ASP A 222 -8.98 -13.52 -20.67
C ASP A 222 -8.90 -14.00 -22.14
N ASP A 223 -8.09 -13.30 -22.95
CA ASP A 223 -7.76 -13.65 -24.33
C ASP A 223 -6.45 -14.47 -24.43
N GLY A 224 -5.92 -14.98 -23.31
CA GLY A 224 -4.71 -15.79 -23.24
C GLY A 224 -3.39 -15.01 -23.38
N ILE A 225 -3.44 -13.67 -23.33
CA ILE A 225 -2.24 -12.82 -23.40
C ILE A 225 -1.60 -12.75 -22.02
N THR A 226 -0.35 -13.21 -21.92
CA THR A 226 0.43 -13.17 -20.68
C THR A 226 0.96 -11.76 -20.37
N ALA A 227 1.39 -11.55 -19.12
CA ALA A 227 1.98 -10.29 -18.69
C ALA A 227 3.20 -9.89 -19.53
N ARG A 228 3.23 -8.66 -20.03
CA ARG A 228 4.29 -8.12 -20.89
C ARG A 228 5.30 -7.33 -20.07
N VAL A 229 6.58 -7.50 -20.36
CA VAL A 229 7.67 -6.75 -19.73
C VAL A 229 7.51 -5.25 -20.02
N GLY A 230 7.63 -4.43 -19.00
CA GLY A 230 7.49 -2.97 -19.09
C GLY A 230 6.06 -2.45 -19.11
N VAL A 231 5.03 -3.32 -19.06
CA VAL A 231 3.61 -2.93 -19.02
C VAL A 231 2.87 -3.55 -17.82
N GLU A 232 2.91 -4.87 -17.68
CA GLU A 232 2.30 -5.60 -16.56
C GLU A 232 3.35 -6.23 -15.63
N LYS A 233 4.62 -6.26 -16.04
CA LYS A 233 5.71 -6.87 -15.29
C LYS A 233 6.98 -6.02 -15.36
#